data_e3322318ae25100fabbcf0df198376d8
#
_entry.id   e3322318ae25100fabbcf0df198376d8
#
_cell.length_a   1.000
_cell.length_b   1.000
_cell.length_c   1.000
_cell.angle_alpha   90.00
_cell.angle_beta   90.00
_cell.angle_gamma   90.00
#
_symmetry.space_group_name_H-M   'P 1'
#
loop_
_entity.id
_entity.type
_entity.pdbx_description
1 polymer ?
#
loop_
_entity_poly.entity_id
_entity_poly.type
_entity_poly.pdbx_seq_one_letter_code
_entity_poly.pdbx_strand_id
1 'polypeptide(L)'
;MSRTPHVLVLSIPGLRADDLPRMPTLAGLAAAGQCVPLAPGFPAVTCPVQATLTTGVGPAAHGIVANGLFDRRTQHLEMWISPDGVHRAPRLWDRLKAARPGLRTAAWFLLQSKHATADLVCLPAPRHNPDGTETMWCHTNPEPLYAELRETLGEFPLHKFWGPVAGIDSSRWITRSFIAAARSQPPHVAWVYLPHLDYAAQRSGPDSPPAHAACGELDAEIASLVADFGGLVGHENLTVLVIGEYAIRPVSRAVCPNRILREAGLLAVADTGDGELLDMQGSQAWALADHQVAHVYLRDGGDHALRDRVADLFRTTVGVGRVLAGTDLVTAGLAATAEQGPESRCGDIVLESDLDAWFAYPYWLDDAKAPAFARTIDIHRKPGYDPLELQLDRSRLPQIAIPLDTALVQGSHGAVDPAHPHETVFIASRPGITTAPALAMHDIAGIVARLAAG
;
A
#
# COMPACT_ATOMS: atom_id res chain seq x y z
N MET A 1 31.41 -26.62 4.28
CA MET A 1 30.41 -26.29 3.26
C MET A 1 30.03 -24.82 3.48
N SER A 2 30.10 -23.99 2.45
CA SER A 2 29.65 -22.59 2.54
C SER A 2 28.16 -22.59 2.89
N ARG A 3 27.80 -21.90 3.98
CA ARG A 3 26.40 -21.75 4.39
C ARG A 3 25.69 -20.84 3.38
N THR A 4 24.58 -21.32 2.83
CA THR A 4 23.78 -20.48 1.92
C THR A 4 22.87 -19.60 2.77
N PRO A 5 23.03 -18.27 2.75
CA PRO A 5 22.20 -17.39 3.55
C PRO A 5 20.79 -17.31 2.98
N HIS A 6 19.80 -17.25 3.86
CA HIS A 6 18.40 -16.99 3.53
C HIS A 6 17.93 -15.73 4.23
N VAL A 7 17.21 -14.87 3.52
CA VAL A 7 16.65 -13.62 4.03
C VAL A 7 15.14 -13.68 3.89
N LEU A 8 14.42 -13.58 5.00
CA LEU A 8 12.98 -13.42 5.04
C LEU A 8 12.66 -11.98 5.40
N VAL A 9 12.04 -11.25 4.49
CA VAL A 9 11.59 -9.87 4.69
C VAL A 9 10.09 -9.89 4.92
N LEU A 10 9.65 -9.38 6.07
CA LEU A 10 8.26 -9.19 6.42
C LEU A 10 7.90 -7.71 6.25
N SER A 11 6.98 -7.42 5.35
CA SER A 11 6.48 -6.08 5.05
C SER A 11 5.14 -5.90 5.76
N ILE A 12 5.08 -5.00 6.74
CA ILE A 12 3.95 -4.86 7.66
C ILE A 12 3.48 -3.41 7.68
N PRO A 13 2.38 -3.07 6.99
CA PRO A 13 1.78 -1.74 7.07
C PRO A 13 1.23 -1.49 8.48
N GLY A 14 1.31 -0.27 8.95
CA GLY A 14 0.79 0.15 10.24
C GLY A 14 1.66 -0.22 11.45
N LEU A 15 2.80 -0.93 11.27
CA LEU A 15 3.68 -1.32 12.40
C LEU A 15 4.47 -0.11 12.92
N ARG A 16 4.32 0.18 14.20
CA ARG A 16 5.01 1.25 14.93
C ARG A 16 5.94 0.68 16.00
N ALA A 17 6.90 1.47 16.48
CA ALA A 17 7.74 1.10 17.61
C ALA A 17 6.91 0.81 18.88
N ASP A 18 5.84 1.58 19.10
CA ASP A 18 4.94 1.47 20.25
C ASP A 18 4.09 0.20 20.27
N ASP A 19 4.04 -0.54 19.16
CA ASP A 19 3.32 -1.81 19.07
C ASP A 19 4.16 -3.00 19.55
N LEU A 20 5.50 -2.88 19.59
CA LEU A 20 6.42 -3.97 19.96
C LEU A 20 6.16 -4.57 21.34
N PRO A 21 5.76 -3.83 22.39
CA PRO A 21 5.42 -4.45 23.68
C PRO A 21 4.25 -5.44 23.61
N ARG A 22 3.42 -5.38 22.56
CA ARG A 22 2.28 -6.28 22.30
C ARG A 22 2.63 -7.41 21.33
N MET A 23 3.87 -7.41 20.82
CA MET A 23 4.35 -8.35 19.80
C MET A 23 5.64 -9.04 20.30
N PRO A 24 5.52 -9.99 21.22
CA PRO A 24 6.67 -10.61 21.88
C PRO A 24 7.66 -11.30 20.94
N THR A 25 7.19 -11.83 19.80
CA THR A 25 8.09 -12.39 18.76
C THR A 25 8.93 -11.30 18.14
N LEU A 26 8.33 -10.19 17.73
CA LEU A 26 9.07 -9.07 17.14
C LEU A 26 10.00 -8.41 18.17
N ALA A 27 9.54 -8.24 19.39
CA ALA A 27 10.38 -7.74 20.49
C ALA A 27 11.58 -8.65 20.75
N GLY A 28 11.39 -9.97 20.69
CA GLY A 28 12.45 -10.97 20.82
C GLY A 28 13.48 -10.89 19.67
N LEU A 29 13.01 -10.75 18.42
CA LEU A 29 13.89 -10.55 17.25
C LEU A 29 14.69 -9.26 17.37
N ALA A 30 14.06 -8.17 17.80
CA ALA A 30 14.71 -6.88 18.03
C ALA A 30 15.79 -6.96 19.12
N ALA A 31 15.50 -7.64 20.23
CA ALA A 31 16.44 -7.80 21.36
C ALA A 31 17.62 -8.72 21.02
N ALA A 32 17.39 -9.79 20.26
CA ALA A 32 18.43 -10.70 19.82
C ALA A 32 19.34 -10.12 18.71
N GLY A 33 18.81 -9.20 17.96
CA GLY A 33 19.47 -8.62 16.79
C GLY A 33 19.60 -7.11 16.84
N GLN A 34 18.72 -6.42 16.12
CA GLN A 34 18.77 -4.97 15.95
C GLN A 34 17.37 -4.41 15.69
N CYS A 35 17.09 -3.24 16.27
CA CYS A 35 15.91 -2.44 15.95
C CYS A 35 16.34 -1.00 15.76
N VAL A 36 16.01 -0.40 14.62
CA VAL A 36 16.29 1.00 14.33
C VAL A 36 15.06 1.71 13.77
N PRO A 37 14.91 3.01 14.04
CA PRO A 37 13.85 3.82 13.44
C PRO A 37 13.94 3.82 11.92
N LEU A 38 12.77 3.79 11.25
CA LEU A 38 12.66 3.77 9.80
C LEU A 38 11.75 4.91 9.34
N ALA A 39 12.21 5.69 8.37
CA ALA A 39 11.43 6.72 7.72
C ALA A 39 10.69 6.14 6.50
N PRO A 40 9.34 6.23 6.43
CA PRO A 40 8.56 5.65 5.33
C PRO A 40 8.80 6.35 3.99
N GLY A 41 9.27 7.60 4.00
CA GLY A 41 9.32 8.43 2.79
C GLY A 41 7.94 9.01 2.46
N PHE A 42 7.87 9.83 1.40
CA PHE A 42 6.64 10.47 0.95
C PHE A 42 6.33 10.08 -0.52
N PRO A 43 5.10 9.70 -0.85
CA PRO A 43 3.95 9.52 0.04
C PRO A 43 4.02 8.17 0.80
N ALA A 44 3.60 8.19 2.07
CA ALA A 44 3.61 7.01 2.93
C ALA A 44 2.35 6.15 2.72
N VAL A 45 2.13 5.69 1.48
CA VAL A 45 1.03 4.81 1.06
C VAL A 45 1.57 3.55 0.40
N THR A 46 0.80 2.47 0.40
CA THR A 46 1.26 1.09 0.19
C THR A 46 2.07 0.88 -1.10
N CYS A 47 1.51 1.23 -2.28
CA CYS A 47 2.20 0.97 -3.55
C CYS A 47 3.51 1.76 -3.70
N PRO A 48 3.58 3.08 -3.44
CA PRO A 48 4.83 3.84 -3.45
C PRO A 48 5.87 3.31 -2.45
N VAL A 49 5.44 2.94 -1.23
CA VAL A 49 6.35 2.40 -0.21
C VAL A 49 6.91 1.06 -0.66
N GLN A 50 6.09 0.10 -1.09
CA GLN A 50 6.56 -1.19 -1.58
C GLN A 50 7.43 -1.08 -2.84
N ALA A 51 7.13 -0.11 -3.72
CA ALA A 51 7.97 0.19 -4.86
C ALA A 51 9.35 0.71 -4.40
N THR A 52 9.40 1.65 -3.45
CA THR A 52 10.65 2.18 -2.88
C THR A 52 11.45 1.08 -2.20
N LEU A 53 10.82 0.25 -1.36
CA LEU A 53 11.43 -0.88 -0.65
C LEU A 53 12.10 -1.87 -1.59
N THR A 54 11.48 -2.16 -2.73
CA THR A 54 11.92 -3.22 -3.63
C THR A 54 12.80 -2.72 -4.78
N THR A 55 12.72 -1.42 -5.14
CA THR A 55 13.60 -0.82 -6.14
C THR A 55 14.82 -0.13 -5.52
N GLY A 56 14.71 0.39 -4.29
CA GLY A 56 15.75 1.19 -3.65
C GLY A 56 15.86 2.61 -4.19
N VAL A 57 14.84 3.10 -4.91
CA VAL A 57 14.77 4.47 -5.42
C VAL A 57 13.40 5.06 -5.11
N GLY A 58 13.25 6.40 -5.17
CA GLY A 58 12.00 7.09 -4.83
C GLY A 58 10.99 7.16 -5.97
N PRO A 59 9.79 7.73 -5.69
CA PRO A 59 8.64 7.80 -6.60
C PRO A 59 8.95 8.42 -7.97
N ALA A 60 9.73 9.48 -8.04
CA ALA A 60 10.15 10.09 -9.30
C ALA A 60 10.89 9.13 -10.24
N ALA A 61 11.65 8.17 -9.69
CA ALA A 61 12.44 7.22 -10.44
C ALA A 61 11.68 5.92 -10.75
N HIS A 62 10.98 5.33 -9.76
CA HIS A 62 10.23 4.08 -10.00
C HIS A 62 8.83 4.32 -10.61
N GLY A 63 8.33 5.56 -10.59
CA GLY A 63 7.09 5.96 -11.25
C GLY A 63 5.80 5.56 -10.55
N ILE A 64 5.84 5.08 -9.30
CA ILE A 64 4.67 4.74 -8.49
C ILE A 64 4.49 5.87 -7.47
N VAL A 65 3.45 6.67 -7.64
CA VAL A 65 3.23 7.89 -6.86
C VAL A 65 2.00 7.82 -5.95
N ALA A 66 1.13 6.84 -6.16
CA ALA A 66 -0.09 6.58 -5.41
C ALA A 66 -0.49 5.11 -5.53
N ASN A 67 -1.52 4.67 -4.81
CA ASN A 67 -2.15 3.36 -4.99
C ASN A 67 -2.94 3.25 -6.30
N GLY A 68 -3.33 4.38 -6.88
CA GLY A 68 -3.89 4.51 -8.23
C GLY A 68 -2.92 5.19 -9.19
N LEU A 69 -2.96 4.81 -10.45
CA LEU A 69 -2.18 5.41 -11.51
C LEU A 69 -3.08 6.01 -12.59
N PHE A 70 -2.90 7.28 -12.87
CA PHE A 70 -3.60 7.97 -13.93
C PHE A 70 -2.70 8.10 -15.17
N ASP A 71 -3.16 7.56 -16.30
CA ASP A 71 -2.53 7.76 -17.59
C ASP A 71 -3.14 8.98 -18.27
N ARG A 72 -2.34 10.06 -18.38
CA ARG A 72 -2.78 11.34 -18.97
C ARG A 72 -3.09 11.25 -20.46
N ARG A 73 -2.51 10.29 -21.18
CA ARG A 73 -2.74 10.13 -22.63
C ARG A 73 -4.06 9.47 -22.93
N THR A 74 -4.39 8.44 -22.16
CA THR A 74 -5.63 7.68 -22.31
C THR A 74 -6.76 8.20 -21.45
N GLN A 75 -6.45 9.14 -20.52
CA GLN A 75 -7.38 9.66 -19.51
C GLN A 75 -7.99 8.54 -18.67
N HIS A 76 -7.20 7.49 -18.39
CA HIS A 76 -7.62 6.33 -17.63
C HIS A 76 -6.97 6.31 -16.25
N LEU A 77 -7.79 6.15 -15.22
CA LEU A 77 -7.37 5.90 -13.85
C LEU A 77 -7.56 4.41 -13.55
N GLU A 78 -6.48 3.77 -13.08
CA GLU A 78 -6.54 2.40 -12.59
C GLU A 78 -6.06 2.36 -11.14
N MET A 79 -6.97 2.02 -10.22
CA MET A 79 -6.65 1.77 -8.82
C MET A 79 -6.12 0.34 -8.65
N TRP A 80 -5.10 0.17 -7.82
CA TRP A 80 -4.55 -1.13 -7.44
C TRP A 80 -4.04 -1.98 -8.63
N ILE A 81 -3.47 -1.33 -9.63
CA ILE A 81 -2.90 -2.01 -10.80
C ILE A 81 -1.92 -3.11 -10.37
N SER A 82 -2.07 -4.31 -10.92
CA SER A 82 -1.36 -5.51 -10.44
C SER A 82 -0.02 -5.83 -11.12
N PRO A 83 0.19 -5.55 -12.43
CA PRO A 83 1.40 -5.96 -13.15
C PRO A 83 2.69 -5.35 -12.62
N ASP A 84 3.76 -6.16 -12.52
CA ASP A 84 5.11 -5.72 -12.12
C ASP A 84 5.71 -4.70 -13.09
N GLY A 85 5.41 -4.85 -14.39
CA GLY A 85 5.91 -3.98 -15.46
C GLY A 85 5.46 -2.50 -15.37
N VAL A 86 4.65 -2.11 -14.38
CA VAL A 86 4.33 -0.69 -14.13
C VAL A 86 5.49 0.08 -13.52
N HIS A 87 6.47 -0.61 -12.92
CA HIS A 87 7.65 0.00 -12.35
C HIS A 87 8.61 0.46 -13.46
N ARG A 88 9.10 1.68 -13.35
CA ARG A 88 10.12 2.24 -14.26
C ARG A 88 11.55 1.90 -13.86
N ALA A 89 11.73 1.37 -12.66
CA ALA A 89 13.02 0.94 -12.13
C ALA A 89 13.01 -0.57 -11.86
N PRO A 90 14.13 -1.29 -12.08
CA PRO A 90 14.20 -2.72 -11.83
C PRO A 90 14.03 -3.01 -10.34
N ARG A 91 13.26 -4.03 -10.03
CA ARG A 91 13.02 -4.47 -8.66
C ARG A 91 14.18 -5.34 -8.14
N LEU A 92 14.19 -5.59 -6.85
CA LEU A 92 15.27 -6.32 -6.17
C LEU A 92 15.52 -7.69 -6.81
N TRP A 93 14.49 -8.46 -7.10
CA TRP A 93 14.62 -9.79 -7.73
C TRP A 93 15.23 -9.74 -9.12
N ASP A 94 14.96 -8.71 -9.93
CA ASP A 94 15.58 -8.52 -11.26
C ASP A 94 17.09 -8.33 -11.11
N ARG A 95 17.49 -7.46 -10.18
CA ARG A 95 18.91 -7.15 -9.91
C ARG A 95 19.64 -8.35 -9.32
N LEU A 96 19.02 -9.07 -8.37
CA LEU A 96 19.60 -10.24 -7.75
C LEU A 96 19.79 -11.36 -8.76
N LYS A 97 18.79 -11.60 -9.62
CA LYS A 97 18.85 -12.63 -10.67
C LYS A 97 19.91 -12.31 -11.74
N ALA A 98 20.03 -11.02 -12.12
CA ALA A 98 21.07 -10.57 -13.03
C ALA A 98 22.48 -10.74 -12.45
N ALA A 99 22.67 -10.43 -11.15
CA ALA A 99 23.95 -10.56 -10.48
C ALA A 99 24.31 -12.01 -10.12
N ARG A 100 23.34 -12.86 -9.81
CA ARG A 100 23.49 -14.25 -9.33
C ARG A 100 22.35 -15.12 -9.88
N PRO A 101 22.47 -15.69 -11.10
CA PRO A 101 21.39 -16.44 -11.77
C PRO A 101 20.87 -17.65 -10.98
N GLY A 102 21.65 -18.23 -10.08
CA GLY A 102 21.24 -19.33 -9.21
C GLY A 102 20.52 -18.91 -7.91
N LEU A 103 20.39 -17.60 -7.66
CA LEU A 103 19.69 -17.11 -6.48
C LEU A 103 18.18 -17.12 -6.71
N ARG A 104 17.45 -17.78 -5.80
CA ARG A 104 16.00 -17.88 -5.86
C ARG A 104 15.34 -16.82 -5.00
N THR A 105 14.28 -16.22 -5.54
CA THR A 105 13.55 -15.14 -4.88
C THR A 105 12.05 -15.44 -4.79
N ALA A 106 11.40 -14.85 -3.79
CA ALA A 106 9.94 -14.90 -3.63
C ALA A 106 9.37 -13.50 -3.39
N ALA A 107 8.28 -13.18 -4.08
CA ALA A 107 7.44 -12.00 -3.87
C ALA A 107 6.03 -12.48 -3.51
N TRP A 108 5.70 -12.47 -2.20
CA TRP A 108 4.51 -13.09 -1.68
C TRP A 108 3.53 -12.04 -1.17
N PHE A 109 2.41 -11.90 -1.86
CA PHE A 109 1.36 -10.90 -1.64
C PHE A 109 1.79 -9.43 -1.76
N LEU A 110 2.99 -9.15 -2.22
CA LEU A 110 3.38 -7.78 -2.58
C LEU A 110 2.49 -7.26 -3.71
N LEU A 111 2.07 -6.02 -3.56
CA LEU A 111 1.30 -5.35 -4.61
C LEU A 111 2.18 -5.12 -5.86
N GLN A 112 1.53 -4.99 -7.00
CA GLN A 112 2.22 -4.76 -8.27
C GLN A 112 3.33 -5.79 -8.55
N SER A 113 3.09 -7.08 -8.24
CA SER A 113 4.05 -8.16 -8.48
C SER A 113 3.54 -9.22 -9.47
N LYS A 114 2.39 -9.00 -10.10
CA LYS A 114 1.88 -9.90 -11.13
C LYS A 114 2.84 -9.93 -12.33
N HIS A 115 3.28 -11.13 -12.70
CA HIS A 115 4.31 -11.37 -13.72
C HIS A 115 5.72 -10.87 -13.35
N ALA A 116 6.02 -10.64 -12.07
CA ALA A 116 7.37 -10.37 -11.61
C ALA A 116 8.32 -11.53 -11.99
N THR A 117 9.60 -11.22 -12.16
CA THR A 117 10.64 -12.21 -12.49
C THR A 117 11.07 -13.06 -11.31
N ALA A 118 10.55 -12.82 -10.09
CA ALA A 118 10.77 -13.66 -8.92
C ALA A 118 10.36 -15.11 -9.18
N ASP A 119 11.07 -16.08 -8.58
CA ASP A 119 10.85 -17.52 -8.82
C ASP A 119 9.55 -18.03 -8.20
N LEU A 120 9.16 -17.44 -7.04
CA LEU A 120 7.88 -17.67 -6.40
C LEU A 120 7.12 -16.35 -6.31
N VAL A 121 5.93 -16.31 -6.88
CA VAL A 121 5.01 -15.16 -6.81
C VAL A 121 3.64 -15.66 -6.41
N CYS A 122 2.97 -14.95 -5.52
CA CYS A 122 1.55 -15.13 -5.24
C CYS A 122 0.92 -13.79 -4.87
N LEU A 123 -0.20 -13.45 -5.51
CA LEU A 123 -1.04 -12.30 -5.15
C LEU A 123 -2.48 -12.51 -5.62
N PRO A 124 -3.47 -11.87 -4.99
CA PRO A 124 -4.86 -11.94 -5.44
C PRO A 124 -5.01 -11.43 -6.87
N ALA A 125 -5.69 -12.20 -7.69
CA ALA A 125 -6.02 -11.85 -9.08
C ALA A 125 -7.33 -12.53 -9.49
N PRO A 126 -8.49 -12.09 -8.99
CA PRO A 126 -9.79 -12.64 -9.36
C PRO A 126 -9.94 -12.67 -10.88
N ARG A 127 -10.57 -13.72 -11.39
CA ARG A 127 -10.83 -13.91 -12.82
C ARG A 127 -12.27 -13.53 -13.12
N HIS A 128 -12.47 -12.57 -14.00
CA HIS A 128 -13.81 -12.22 -14.51
C HIS A 128 -14.26 -13.28 -15.50
N ASN A 129 -15.45 -13.82 -15.29
CA ASN A 129 -16.05 -14.80 -16.16
C ASN A 129 -16.92 -14.11 -17.21
N PRO A 130 -17.17 -14.76 -18.39
CA PRO A 130 -18.02 -14.19 -19.44
C PRO A 130 -19.46 -13.92 -19.02
N ASP A 131 -19.96 -14.59 -17.98
CA ASP A 131 -21.30 -14.40 -17.40
C ASP A 131 -21.39 -13.26 -16.39
N GLY A 132 -20.30 -12.50 -16.19
CA GLY A 132 -20.20 -11.39 -15.26
C GLY A 132 -19.93 -11.80 -13.81
N THR A 133 -19.76 -13.09 -13.52
CA THR A 133 -19.30 -13.55 -12.19
C THR A 133 -17.78 -13.48 -12.08
N GLU A 134 -17.28 -13.58 -10.84
CA GLU A 134 -15.86 -13.65 -10.57
C GLU A 134 -15.49 -15.01 -9.94
N THR A 135 -14.40 -15.59 -10.45
CA THR A 135 -13.76 -16.72 -9.78
C THR A 135 -12.65 -16.21 -8.90
N MET A 136 -12.72 -16.51 -7.59
CA MET A 136 -11.67 -16.19 -6.65
C MET A 136 -10.39 -16.93 -7.04
N TRP A 137 -9.35 -16.19 -7.37
CA TRP A 137 -8.09 -16.72 -7.86
C TRP A 137 -6.91 -15.90 -7.36
N CYS A 138 -5.75 -16.55 -7.21
CA CYS A 138 -4.47 -15.89 -7.07
C CYS A 138 -3.60 -16.16 -8.32
N HIS A 139 -2.93 -15.13 -8.79
CA HIS A 139 -1.84 -15.28 -9.74
C HIS A 139 -0.63 -15.85 -9.02
N THR A 140 -0.02 -16.88 -9.59
CA THR A 140 1.22 -17.47 -9.06
C THR A 140 2.28 -17.63 -10.17
N ASN A 141 3.53 -17.60 -9.76
CA ASN A 141 4.65 -18.13 -10.50
C ASN A 141 5.33 -19.20 -9.60
N PRO A 142 5.45 -20.46 -10.06
CA PRO A 142 4.90 -21.02 -11.30
C PRO A 142 3.37 -21.04 -11.32
N GLU A 143 2.78 -21.04 -12.53
CA GLU A 143 1.33 -20.92 -12.72
C GLU A 143 0.50 -22.01 -12.01
N PRO A 144 0.89 -23.31 -12.00
CA PRO A 144 0.12 -24.36 -11.33
C PRO A 144 0.06 -24.26 -9.80
N LEU A 145 0.94 -23.48 -9.20
CA LEU A 145 1.13 -23.43 -7.74
C LEU A 145 -0.15 -23.06 -6.99
N TYR A 146 -0.99 -22.16 -7.50
CA TYR A 146 -2.23 -21.81 -6.78
C TYR A 146 -3.22 -22.97 -6.70
N ALA A 147 -3.30 -23.80 -7.74
CA ALA A 147 -4.16 -25.00 -7.70
C ALA A 147 -3.73 -25.95 -6.56
N GLU A 148 -2.42 -26.20 -6.41
CA GLU A 148 -1.84 -27.04 -5.36
C GLU A 148 -2.08 -26.43 -3.96
N LEU A 149 -1.90 -25.10 -3.83
CA LEU A 149 -2.17 -24.39 -2.58
C LEU A 149 -3.65 -24.46 -2.20
N ARG A 150 -4.55 -24.31 -3.18
CA ARG A 150 -6.00 -24.39 -2.97
C ARG A 150 -6.44 -25.79 -2.53
N GLU A 151 -5.87 -26.84 -3.09
CA GLU A 151 -6.15 -28.21 -2.67
C GLU A 151 -5.74 -28.47 -1.21
N THR A 152 -4.63 -27.86 -0.77
CA THR A 152 -4.06 -28.10 0.57
C THR A 152 -4.66 -27.17 1.63
N LEU A 153 -4.90 -25.91 1.30
CA LEU A 153 -5.24 -24.84 2.25
C LEU A 153 -6.65 -24.25 2.05
N GLY A 154 -7.32 -24.64 0.98
CA GLY A 154 -8.55 -23.97 0.53
C GLY A 154 -8.25 -22.68 -0.26
N GLU A 155 -9.31 -22.06 -0.75
CA GLU A 155 -9.22 -20.78 -1.50
C GLU A 155 -8.69 -19.67 -0.60
N PHE A 156 -7.95 -18.74 -1.22
CA PHE A 156 -7.56 -17.51 -0.53
C PHE A 156 -8.81 -16.71 -0.12
N PRO A 157 -8.98 -16.38 1.17
CA PRO A 157 -10.17 -15.70 1.66
C PRO A 157 -10.12 -14.20 1.34
N LEU A 158 -10.34 -13.81 0.07
CA LEU A 158 -10.23 -12.43 -0.40
C LEU A 158 -11.08 -11.45 0.42
N HIS A 159 -12.29 -11.86 0.84
CA HIS A 159 -13.17 -11.05 1.70
C HIS A 159 -12.58 -10.80 3.12
N LYS A 160 -11.56 -11.57 3.52
CA LYS A 160 -10.79 -11.37 4.76
C LYS A 160 -9.52 -10.55 4.51
N PHE A 161 -9.15 -10.35 3.25
CA PHE A 161 -8.02 -9.50 2.86
C PHE A 161 -8.43 -8.04 2.72
N TRP A 162 -9.65 -7.78 2.26
CA TRP A 162 -10.20 -6.43 2.17
C TRP A 162 -11.73 -6.47 2.34
N GLY A 163 -12.28 -5.45 3.02
CA GLY A 163 -13.72 -5.29 3.23
C GLY A 163 -14.11 -5.31 4.72
N PRO A 164 -15.42 -5.26 5.02
CA PRO A 164 -15.93 -5.12 6.40
C PRO A 164 -15.54 -6.25 7.34
N VAL A 165 -15.19 -7.41 6.79
CA VAL A 165 -14.81 -8.61 7.57
C VAL A 165 -13.33 -8.94 7.42
N ALA A 166 -12.53 -7.98 6.92
CA ALA A 166 -11.06 -8.11 6.85
C ALA A 166 -10.47 -8.39 8.24
N GLY A 167 -9.51 -9.32 8.28
CA GLY A 167 -8.94 -9.78 9.54
C GLY A 167 -7.78 -10.77 9.35
N ILE A 168 -7.36 -11.40 10.45
CA ILE A 168 -6.16 -12.24 10.52
C ILE A 168 -6.16 -13.45 9.56
N ASP A 169 -7.34 -13.96 9.18
CA ASP A 169 -7.44 -15.17 8.36
C ASP A 169 -6.74 -15.04 7.01
N SER A 170 -6.72 -13.83 6.42
CA SER A 170 -5.95 -13.55 5.20
C SER A 170 -4.46 -13.67 5.42
N SER A 171 -3.92 -13.05 6.48
CA SER A 171 -2.50 -13.14 6.82
C SER A 171 -2.10 -14.57 7.21
N ARG A 172 -2.97 -15.31 7.90
CA ARG A 172 -2.78 -16.74 8.18
C ARG A 172 -2.69 -17.58 6.91
N TRP A 173 -3.52 -17.33 5.94
CA TRP A 173 -3.43 -18.00 4.64
C TRP A 173 -2.13 -17.63 3.91
N ILE A 174 -1.73 -16.35 3.94
CA ILE A 174 -0.49 -15.85 3.34
C ILE A 174 0.73 -16.57 3.91
N THR A 175 0.84 -16.67 5.24
CA THR A 175 1.99 -17.32 5.90
C THR A 175 2.05 -18.82 5.58
N ARG A 176 0.93 -19.51 5.69
CA ARG A 176 0.84 -20.96 5.43
C ARG A 176 1.09 -21.29 3.97
N SER A 177 0.56 -20.52 3.04
CA SER A 177 0.77 -20.72 1.62
C SER A 177 2.21 -20.46 1.19
N PHE A 178 2.86 -19.45 1.79
CA PHE A 178 4.30 -19.23 1.57
C PHE A 178 5.13 -20.45 2.02
N ILE A 179 4.88 -20.97 3.21
CA ILE A 179 5.59 -22.15 3.73
C ILE A 179 5.35 -23.37 2.83
N ALA A 180 4.11 -23.60 2.40
CA ALA A 180 3.79 -24.70 1.50
C ALA A 180 4.55 -24.58 0.16
N ALA A 181 4.58 -23.38 -0.43
CA ALA A 181 5.31 -23.11 -1.67
C ALA A 181 6.84 -23.23 -1.51
N ALA A 182 7.38 -22.86 -0.35
CA ALA A 182 8.82 -22.87 -0.10
C ALA A 182 9.39 -24.28 0.19
N ARG A 183 8.55 -25.27 0.52
CA ARG A 183 9.01 -26.60 0.99
C ARG A 183 9.94 -27.32 0.02
N SER A 184 9.62 -27.33 -1.27
CA SER A 184 10.40 -28.09 -2.25
C SER A 184 11.72 -27.40 -2.61
N GLN A 185 11.70 -26.09 -2.68
CA GLN A 185 12.85 -25.26 -3.06
C GLN A 185 12.79 -23.91 -2.34
N PRO A 186 13.30 -23.82 -1.10
CA PRO A 186 13.27 -22.59 -0.33
C PRO A 186 13.95 -21.42 -1.07
N PRO A 187 13.33 -20.23 -1.15
CA PRO A 187 13.96 -19.06 -1.72
C PRO A 187 15.10 -18.55 -0.83
N HIS A 188 16.15 -18.01 -1.44
CA HIS A 188 17.25 -17.35 -0.72
C HIS A 188 16.84 -15.97 -0.21
N VAL A 189 15.95 -15.28 -0.95
CA VAL A 189 15.33 -14.03 -0.53
C VAL A 189 13.83 -14.16 -0.70
N ALA A 190 13.10 -14.05 0.39
CA ALA A 190 11.64 -14.03 0.39
C ALA A 190 11.15 -12.70 0.94
N TRP A 191 10.16 -12.12 0.24
CA TRP A 191 9.45 -10.94 0.69
C TRP A 191 7.98 -11.29 0.88
N VAL A 192 7.48 -11.16 2.09
CA VAL A 192 6.10 -11.52 2.47
C VAL A 192 5.38 -10.30 3.02
N TYR A 193 4.25 -9.95 2.44
CA TYR A 193 3.40 -8.84 2.87
C TYR A 193 2.32 -9.34 3.83
N LEU A 194 2.17 -8.67 4.97
CA LEU A 194 1.24 -9.03 6.05
C LEU A 194 0.40 -7.81 6.46
N PRO A 195 -0.79 -7.60 5.87
CA PRO A 195 -1.55 -6.35 6.01
C PRO A 195 -2.41 -6.23 7.27
N HIS A 196 -2.41 -7.21 8.16
CA HIS A 196 -3.42 -7.33 9.22
C HIS A 196 -3.54 -6.11 10.16
N LEU A 197 -2.44 -5.42 10.47
CA LEU A 197 -2.48 -4.25 11.37
C LEU A 197 -3.23 -3.06 10.78
N ASP A 198 -3.28 -2.99 9.46
CA ASP A 198 -3.88 -1.88 8.71
C ASP A 198 -5.39 -1.75 8.96
N TYR A 199 -6.10 -2.87 9.04
CA TYR A 199 -7.56 -2.88 9.05
C TYR A 199 -8.18 -2.31 10.34
N ALA A 200 -7.73 -2.82 11.48
CA ALA A 200 -8.25 -2.40 12.77
C ALA A 200 -7.85 -0.96 13.10
N ALA A 201 -6.63 -0.57 12.72
CA ALA A 201 -6.12 0.78 12.95
C ALA A 201 -6.88 1.83 12.13
N GLN A 202 -7.21 1.58 10.88
CA GLN A 202 -8.03 2.49 10.07
C GLN A 202 -9.48 2.56 10.57
N ARG A 203 -10.06 1.40 10.94
CA ARG A 203 -11.47 1.30 11.35
C ARG A 203 -11.76 1.91 12.70
N SER A 204 -10.85 1.72 13.66
CA SER A 204 -11.10 1.99 15.08
C SER A 204 -10.06 2.92 15.72
N GLY A 205 -9.07 3.35 14.97
CA GLY A 205 -7.90 4.09 15.44
C GLY A 205 -6.75 3.17 15.88
N PRO A 206 -5.49 3.61 15.70
CA PRO A 206 -4.30 2.79 15.94
C PRO A 206 -4.08 2.43 17.42
N ASP A 207 -4.63 3.19 18.35
CA ASP A 207 -4.47 2.96 19.79
C ASP A 207 -5.72 2.32 20.44
N SER A 208 -6.63 1.82 19.59
CA SER A 208 -7.86 1.17 20.04
C SER A 208 -7.62 -0.27 20.50
N PRO A 209 -8.51 -0.83 21.36
CA PRO A 209 -8.43 -2.23 21.76
C PRO A 209 -8.42 -3.22 20.57
N PRO A 210 -9.21 -3.02 19.48
CA PRO A 210 -9.11 -3.86 18.30
C PRO A 210 -7.75 -3.81 17.59
N ALA A 211 -7.12 -2.64 17.49
CA ALA A 211 -5.78 -2.49 16.91
C ALA A 211 -4.72 -3.17 17.78
N HIS A 212 -4.83 -3.04 19.10
CA HIS A 212 -3.94 -3.74 20.04
C HIS A 212 -4.10 -5.27 19.96
N ALA A 213 -5.32 -5.78 19.80
CA ALA A 213 -5.56 -7.22 19.62
C ALA A 213 -4.93 -7.72 18.31
N ALA A 214 -5.04 -6.95 17.22
CA ALA A 214 -4.44 -7.28 15.93
C ALA A 214 -2.91 -7.44 16.01
N CYS A 215 -2.22 -6.69 16.87
CA CYS A 215 -0.78 -6.86 17.11
C CYS A 215 -0.46 -8.28 17.62
N GLY A 216 -1.17 -8.76 18.65
CA GLY A 216 -0.96 -10.11 19.20
C GLY A 216 -1.34 -11.22 18.22
N GLU A 217 -2.42 -11.02 17.43
CA GLU A 217 -2.84 -11.96 16.40
C GLU A 217 -1.78 -12.11 15.30
N LEU A 218 -1.24 -10.99 14.81
CA LEU A 218 -0.21 -11.02 13.78
C LEU A 218 1.11 -11.57 14.31
N ASP A 219 1.50 -11.22 15.52
CA ASP A 219 2.73 -11.72 16.14
C ASP A 219 2.75 -13.24 16.26
N ALA A 220 1.62 -13.87 16.58
CA ALA A 220 1.49 -15.32 16.63
C ALA A 220 1.69 -15.97 15.24
N GLU A 221 1.16 -15.38 14.18
CA GLU A 221 1.37 -15.85 12.80
C GLU A 221 2.83 -15.65 12.35
N ILE A 222 3.49 -14.56 12.76
CA ILE A 222 4.90 -14.32 12.49
C ILE A 222 5.78 -15.34 13.22
N ALA A 223 5.47 -15.67 14.47
CA ALA A 223 6.18 -16.69 15.22
C ALA A 223 6.18 -18.03 14.47
N SER A 224 4.99 -18.46 14.02
CA SER A 224 4.83 -19.69 13.23
C SER A 224 5.62 -19.63 11.92
N LEU A 225 5.48 -18.53 11.17
CA LEU A 225 6.19 -18.33 9.89
C LEU A 225 7.72 -18.42 10.05
N VAL A 226 8.27 -17.73 11.04
CA VAL A 226 9.71 -17.72 11.31
C VAL A 226 10.21 -19.09 11.74
N ALA A 227 9.48 -19.80 12.62
CA ALA A 227 9.81 -21.14 13.05
C ALA A 227 9.78 -22.15 11.88
N ASP A 228 8.71 -22.14 11.09
CA ASP A 228 8.52 -23.07 9.97
C ASP A 228 9.55 -22.84 8.86
N PHE A 229 9.77 -21.58 8.46
CA PHE A 229 10.77 -21.27 7.43
C PHE A 229 12.20 -21.53 7.93
N GLY A 230 12.50 -21.20 9.19
CA GLY A 230 13.76 -21.55 9.85
C GLY A 230 14.01 -23.07 9.89
N GLY A 231 12.96 -23.86 10.11
CA GLY A 231 13.02 -25.32 10.04
C GLY A 231 13.35 -25.85 8.64
N LEU A 232 12.91 -25.16 7.57
CA LEU A 232 13.22 -25.55 6.18
C LEU A 232 14.67 -25.23 5.78
N VAL A 233 15.22 -24.09 6.21
CA VAL A 233 16.53 -23.59 5.73
C VAL A 233 17.66 -23.71 6.74
N GLY A 234 17.35 -24.08 7.99
CA GLY A 234 18.23 -24.01 9.15
C GLY A 234 18.20 -22.62 9.80
N HIS A 235 17.83 -22.56 11.06
CA HIS A 235 17.68 -21.28 11.80
C HIS A 235 18.96 -20.46 11.78
N GLU A 236 20.11 -21.12 11.80
CA GLU A 236 21.43 -20.46 11.72
C GLU A 236 21.72 -19.82 10.35
N ASN A 237 21.03 -20.23 9.31
CA ASN A 237 21.14 -19.69 7.95
C ASN A 237 20.14 -18.57 7.67
N LEU A 238 19.08 -18.44 8.50
CA LEU A 238 18.02 -17.48 8.32
C LEU A 238 18.33 -16.13 8.95
N THR A 239 18.15 -15.06 8.20
CA THR A 239 18.04 -13.69 8.70
C THR A 239 16.63 -13.20 8.45
N VAL A 240 15.92 -12.80 9.49
CA VAL A 240 14.60 -12.18 9.38
C VAL A 240 14.75 -10.68 9.46
N LEU A 241 14.15 -9.98 8.51
CA LEU A 241 14.00 -8.52 8.49
C LEU A 241 12.52 -8.20 8.59
N VAL A 242 12.17 -7.27 9.47
CA VAL A 242 10.79 -6.76 9.60
C VAL A 242 10.79 -5.29 9.28
N ILE A 243 9.88 -4.90 8.39
CA ILE A 243 9.77 -3.55 7.87
C ILE A 243 8.36 -3.04 8.17
N GLY A 244 8.24 -2.04 9.03
CA GLY A 244 7.01 -1.26 9.11
C GLY A 244 6.93 -0.34 7.89
N GLU A 245 5.91 -0.52 7.05
CA GLU A 245 5.80 0.25 5.80
C GLU A 245 5.51 1.72 6.07
N TYR A 246 4.63 1.99 7.00
CA TYR A 246 4.21 3.31 7.47
C TYR A 246 3.49 3.17 8.81
N ALA A 247 3.36 4.27 9.54
CA ALA A 247 2.52 4.34 10.73
C ALA A 247 1.11 4.81 10.37
N ILE A 248 0.09 4.22 11.00
CA ILE A 248 -1.27 4.73 10.94
C ILE A 248 -1.45 5.70 12.09
N ARG A 249 -2.02 6.87 11.80
CA ARG A 249 -2.29 7.95 12.75
C ARG A 249 -3.77 8.04 13.04
N PRO A 250 -4.16 8.47 14.26
CA PRO A 250 -5.56 8.82 14.53
C PRO A 250 -5.97 10.02 13.66
N VAL A 251 -7.15 9.93 13.05
CA VAL A 251 -7.75 11.02 12.28
C VAL A 251 -9.17 11.29 12.74
N SER A 252 -9.58 12.56 12.63
CA SER A 252 -10.91 13.01 13.03
C SER A 252 -11.60 13.87 11.97
N ARG A 253 -10.91 14.18 10.87
CA ARG A 253 -11.37 15.10 9.84
C ARG A 253 -11.20 14.50 8.44
N ALA A 254 -12.30 14.40 7.71
CA ALA A 254 -12.26 14.11 6.28
C ALA A 254 -12.29 15.41 5.46
N VAL A 255 -11.42 15.52 4.46
CA VAL A 255 -11.44 16.56 3.44
C VAL A 255 -11.79 15.90 2.11
N CYS A 256 -12.77 16.44 1.38
CA CYS A 256 -13.18 15.92 0.07
C CYS A 256 -12.69 16.87 -1.04
N PRO A 257 -11.48 16.67 -1.61
CA PRO A 257 -10.93 17.59 -2.59
C PRO A 257 -11.84 17.76 -3.81
N ASN A 258 -12.48 16.68 -4.25
CA ASN A 258 -13.38 16.71 -5.41
C ASN A 258 -14.68 17.49 -5.15
N ARG A 259 -15.23 17.48 -3.93
CA ARG A 259 -16.36 18.34 -3.56
C ARG A 259 -15.96 19.81 -3.61
N ILE A 260 -14.78 20.16 -3.08
CA ILE A 260 -14.23 21.52 -3.09
C ILE A 260 -14.02 22.00 -4.52
N LEU A 261 -13.44 21.19 -5.39
CA LEU A 261 -13.25 21.52 -6.81
C LEU A 261 -14.61 21.70 -7.52
N ARG A 262 -15.59 20.88 -7.19
CA ARG A 262 -16.95 21.00 -7.76
C ARG A 262 -17.66 22.28 -7.33
N GLU A 263 -17.60 22.64 -6.05
CA GLU A 263 -18.15 23.89 -5.53
C GLU A 263 -17.49 25.11 -6.13
N ALA A 264 -16.18 25.03 -6.46
CA ALA A 264 -15.44 26.06 -7.17
C ALA A 264 -15.72 26.10 -8.69
N GLY A 265 -16.59 25.23 -9.23
CA GLY A 265 -16.92 25.12 -10.65
C GLY A 265 -15.80 24.56 -11.53
N LEU A 266 -14.88 23.79 -10.93
CA LEU A 266 -13.71 23.22 -11.60
C LEU A 266 -13.89 21.74 -11.95
N LEU A 267 -14.81 21.04 -11.29
CA LEU A 267 -15.09 19.62 -11.49
C LEU A 267 -16.48 19.44 -12.10
N ALA A 268 -16.55 18.63 -13.15
CA ALA A 268 -17.80 18.25 -13.83
C ALA A 268 -18.24 16.84 -13.39
N VAL A 269 -19.55 16.61 -13.42
CA VAL A 269 -20.17 15.31 -13.22
C VAL A 269 -21.20 15.05 -14.32
N ALA A 270 -21.42 13.77 -14.63
CA ALA A 270 -22.51 13.30 -15.49
C ALA A 270 -23.59 12.66 -14.63
N ASP A 271 -24.84 13.13 -14.69
CA ASP A 271 -25.99 12.50 -14.05
C ASP A 271 -26.47 11.33 -14.95
N THR A 272 -26.43 10.12 -14.42
CA THR A 272 -26.79 8.90 -15.16
C THR A 272 -28.18 8.37 -14.80
N GLY A 273 -28.91 9.07 -13.91
CA GLY A 273 -30.19 8.59 -13.35
C GLY A 273 -30.00 7.65 -12.16
N ASP A 274 -28.91 6.88 -12.11
CA ASP A 274 -28.51 5.99 -11.00
C ASP A 274 -27.42 6.60 -10.09
N GLY A 275 -27.27 7.91 -10.15
CA GLY A 275 -26.27 8.70 -9.44
C GLY A 275 -25.36 9.50 -10.37
N GLU A 276 -24.50 10.29 -9.77
CA GLU A 276 -23.56 11.14 -10.50
C GLU A 276 -22.23 10.38 -10.72
N LEU A 277 -21.67 10.46 -11.92
CA LEU A 277 -20.34 9.97 -12.24
C LEU A 277 -19.36 11.13 -12.44
N LEU A 278 -18.15 10.98 -11.97
CA LEU A 278 -17.07 11.94 -12.22
C LEU A 278 -16.75 12.00 -13.72
N ASP A 279 -16.89 13.18 -14.32
CA ASP A 279 -16.47 13.44 -15.69
C ASP A 279 -15.06 14.06 -15.66
N MET A 280 -14.03 13.21 -15.74
CA MET A 280 -12.63 13.65 -15.74
C MET A 280 -12.30 14.51 -16.95
N GLN A 281 -12.88 14.20 -18.12
CA GLN A 281 -12.61 14.94 -19.38
C GLN A 281 -13.30 16.30 -19.40
N GLY A 282 -14.51 16.39 -18.85
CA GLY A 282 -15.24 17.65 -18.70
C GLY A 282 -14.71 18.56 -17.60
N SER A 283 -13.97 17.99 -16.61
CA SER A 283 -13.43 18.72 -15.48
C SER A 283 -12.22 19.59 -15.89
N GLN A 284 -12.09 20.78 -15.32
CA GLN A 284 -10.85 21.57 -15.39
C GLN A 284 -9.79 21.02 -14.43
N ALA A 285 -10.22 20.51 -13.28
CA ALA A 285 -9.38 19.84 -12.30
C ALA A 285 -10.19 18.75 -11.56
N TRP A 286 -9.53 17.65 -11.21
CA TRP A 286 -10.06 16.60 -10.38
C TRP A 286 -8.96 15.99 -9.52
N ALA A 287 -9.30 15.32 -8.41
CA ALA A 287 -8.35 14.77 -7.45
C ALA A 287 -8.48 13.26 -7.31
N LEU A 288 -7.35 12.57 -7.35
CA LEU A 288 -7.18 11.21 -6.86
C LEU A 288 -6.87 11.27 -5.36
N ALA A 289 -7.85 11.03 -4.52
CA ALA A 289 -7.68 10.97 -3.07
C ALA A 289 -7.10 9.62 -2.66
N ASP A 290 -6.05 9.63 -1.85
CA ASP A 290 -5.33 8.43 -1.42
C ASP A 290 -4.83 8.60 0.02
N HIS A 291 -5.68 8.26 1.00
CA HIS A 291 -5.39 8.41 2.43
C HIS A 291 -5.10 9.86 2.84
N GLN A 292 -3.90 10.18 3.28
CA GLN A 292 -3.47 11.54 3.66
C GLN A 292 -2.75 12.29 2.53
N VAL A 293 -2.84 11.76 1.31
CA VAL A 293 -2.29 12.38 0.09
C VAL A 293 -3.36 12.45 -0.98
N ALA A 294 -3.38 13.51 -1.78
CA ALA A 294 -4.23 13.57 -2.97
C ALA A 294 -3.46 14.19 -4.14
N HIS A 295 -3.57 13.54 -5.31
CA HIS A 295 -3.01 14.06 -6.55
C HIS A 295 -4.10 14.81 -7.32
N VAL A 296 -3.92 16.10 -7.55
CA VAL A 296 -4.83 16.92 -8.36
C VAL A 296 -4.29 16.99 -9.78
N TYR A 297 -5.10 16.58 -10.73
CA TYR A 297 -4.79 16.60 -12.15
C TYR A 297 -5.56 17.72 -12.81
N LEU A 298 -4.86 18.54 -13.60
CA LEU A 298 -5.43 19.59 -14.41
C LEU A 298 -5.67 19.08 -15.82
N ARG A 299 -6.75 19.53 -16.47
CA ARG A 299 -7.01 19.18 -17.87
C ARG A 299 -5.88 19.65 -18.79
N ASP A 300 -5.35 20.83 -18.53
CA ASP A 300 -4.16 21.38 -19.16
C ASP A 300 -3.10 21.67 -18.10
N GLY A 301 -2.11 20.78 -17.98
CA GLY A 301 -1.00 20.92 -17.04
C GLY A 301 -0.10 22.13 -17.31
N GLY A 302 -0.17 22.71 -18.53
CA GLY A 302 0.51 23.96 -18.91
C GLY A 302 -0.22 25.24 -18.48
N ASP A 303 -1.48 25.14 -18.02
CA ASP A 303 -2.22 26.30 -17.52
C ASP A 303 -1.76 26.67 -16.10
N HIS A 304 -0.71 27.49 -16.03
CA HIS A 304 -0.16 27.94 -14.76
C HIS A 304 -1.16 28.79 -13.94
N ALA A 305 -2.04 29.57 -14.60
CA ALA A 305 -3.04 30.36 -13.91
C ALA A 305 -4.09 29.49 -13.23
N LEU A 306 -4.54 28.43 -13.90
CA LEU A 306 -5.43 27.44 -13.32
C LEU A 306 -4.75 26.70 -12.17
N ARG A 307 -3.49 26.28 -12.35
CA ARG A 307 -2.71 25.61 -11.30
C ARG A 307 -2.61 26.47 -10.05
N ASP A 308 -2.24 27.73 -10.20
CA ASP A 308 -2.07 28.64 -9.06
C ASP A 308 -3.41 28.91 -8.37
N ARG A 309 -4.50 29.09 -9.12
CA ARG A 309 -5.87 29.22 -8.59
C ARG A 309 -6.29 27.97 -7.78
N VAL A 310 -6.03 26.76 -8.30
CA VAL A 310 -6.36 25.51 -7.61
C VAL A 310 -5.48 25.33 -6.36
N ALA A 311 -4.19 25.66 -6.46
CA ALA A 311 -3.29 25.60 -5.32
C ALA A 311 -3.72 26.56 -4.19
N ASP A 312 -4.12 27.79 -4.53
CA ASP A 312 -4.60 28.78 -3.55
C ASP A 312 -5.90 28.34 -2.88
N LEU A 313 -6.80 27.71 -3.64
CA LEU A 313 -8.03 27.12 -3.09
C LEU A 313 -7.71 26.14 -1.97
N PHE A 314 -6.75 25.23 -2.18
CA PHE A 314 -6.39 24.23 -1.19
C PHE A 314 -5.49 24.78 -0.07
N ARG A 315 -4.66 25.79 -0.30
CA ARG A 315 -3.88 26.44 0.78
C ARG A 315 -4.75 27.06 1.88
N THR A 316 -5.97 27.45 1.52
CA THR A 316 -6.94 28.00 2.47
C THR A 316 -7.92 26.97 3.03
N THR A 317 -7.82 25.71 2.61
CA THR A 317 -8.71 24.63 3.03
C THR A 317 -8.26 24.05 4.35
N VAL A 318 -9.11 24.05 5.34
CA VAL A 318 -8.86 23.45 6.65
C VAL A 318 -8.70 21.93 6.51
N GLY A 319 -7.63 21.36 7.08
CA GLY A 319 -7.30 19.94 6.96
C GLY A 319 -6.29 19.64 5.84
N VAL A 320 -5.88 20.65 5.05
CA VAL A 320 -4.79 20.55 4.09
C VAL A 320 -3.54 21.17 4.71
N GLY A 321 -2.54 20.34 5.02
CA GLY A 321 -1.29 20.75 5.66
C GLY A 321 -0.28 21.31 4.68
N ARG A 322 -0.12 20.68 3.50
CA ARG A 322 0.81 21.14 2.46
C ARG A 322 0.18 21.05 1.07
N VAL A 323 0.53 22.02 0.22
CA VAL A 323 0.16 22.06 -1.20
C VAL A 323 1.45 22.14 -2.01
N LEU A 324 1.80 21.07 -2.72
CA LEU A 324 3.02 20.94 -3.49
C LEU A 324 2.71 21.14 -4.98
N ALA A 325 3.42 22.03 -5.65
CA ALA A 325 3.27 22.29 -7.08
C ALA A 325 4.61 22.70 -7.69
N GLY A 326 4.80 22.48 -8.99
CA GLY A 326 6.01 22.89 -9.69
C GLY A 326 7.27 22.29 -9.08
N THR A 327 8.23 23.12 -8.68
CA THR A 327 9.52 22.69 -8.08
C THR A 327 9.37 21.97 -6.75
N ASP A 328 8.27 22.19 -6.01
CA ASP A 328 8.04 21.49 -4.74
C ASP A 328 7.81 19.99 -4.95
N LEU A 329 7.21 19.59 -6.09
CA LEU A 329 7.05 18.18 -6.45
C LEU A 329 8.40 17.49 -6.69
N VAL A 330 9.37 18.21 -7.28
CA VAL A 330 10.73 17.69 -7.49
C VAL A 330 11.47 17.60 -6.17
N THR A 331 11.38 18.60 -5.32
CA THR A 331 12.00 18.63 -4.00
C THR A 331 11.45 17.52 -3.09
N ALA A 332 10.15 17.21 -3.21
CA ALA A 332 9.52 16.10 -2.50
C ALA A 332 9.83 14.72 -3.10
N GLY A 333 10.55 14.64 -4.22
CA GLY A 333 10.90 13.37 -4.88
C GLY A 333 9.74 12.67 -5.58
N LEU A 334 8.64 13.39 -5.87
CA LEU A 334 7.44 12.86 -6.52
C LEU A 334 7.53 12.91 -8.05
N ALA A 335 8.23 13.89 -8.58
CA ALA A 335 8.36 14.14 -10.00
C ALA A 335 9.80 14.42 -10.39
N ALA A 336 10.17 14.07 -11.63
CA ALA A 336 11.51 14.35 -12.16
C ALA A 336 11.65 15.82 -12.64
N THR A 337 10.54 16.46 -12.97
CA THR A 337 10.48 17.83 -13.49
C THR A 337 9.37 18.63 -12.80
N ALA A 338 9.51 19.94 -12.79
CA ALA A 338 8.52 20.85 -12.20
C ALA A 338 7.19 20.87 -12.99
N GLU A 339 7.25 20.66 -14.29
CA GLU A 339 6.09 20.57 -15.17
C GLU A 339 5.75 19.12 -15.47
N GLN A 340 4.46 18.78 -15.36
CA GLN A 340 3.99 17.42 -15.52
C GLN A 340 3.58 17.16 -16.98
N GLY A 341 4.47 16.53 -17.73
CA GLY A 341 4.21 16.13 -19.12
C GLY A 341 3.30 14.89 -19.22
N PRO A 342 2.97 14.46 -20.45
CA PRO A 342 2.03 13.35 -20.71
C PRO A 342 2.47 11.99 -20.15
N GLU A 343 3.77 11.83 -19.90
CA GLU A 343 4.33 10.59 -19.29
C GLU A 343 4.34 10.66 -17.75
N SER A 344 4.02 11.82 -17.15
CA SER A 344 3.99 11.94 -15.69
C SER A 344 2.76 11.28 -15.11
N ARG A 345 2.98 10.51 -14.05
CA ARG A 345 1.93 9.91 -13.22
C ARG A 345 1.59 10.78 -12.01
N CYS A 346 2.45 11.73 -11.68
CA CYS A 346 2.22 12.67 -10.59
C CYS A 346 1.12 13.68 -10.96
N GLY A 347 0.34 14.11 -9.99
CA GLY A 347 -0.58 15.24 -10.14
C GLY A 347 0.18 16.53 -10.47
N ASP A 348 -0.50 17.50 -11.06
CA ASP A 348 0.04 18.86 -11.28
C ASP A 348 0.19 19.59 -9.95
N ILE A 349 -0.65 19.21 -8.98
CA ILE A 349 -0.59 19.60 -7.58
C ILE A 349 -0.71 18.34 -6.74
N VAL A 350 0.03 18.25 -5.64
CA VAL A 350 -0.12 17.19 -4.64
C VAL A 350 -0.45 17.83 -3.31
N LEU A 351 -1.52 17.32 -2.71
CA LEU A 351 -1.98 17.73 -1.39
C LEU A 351 -1.49 16.72 -0.36
N GLU A 352 -0.99 17.21 0.76
CA GLU A 352 -0.77 16.43 1.97
C GLU A 352 -1.69 16.98 3.06
N SER A 353 -2.39 16.12 3.78
CA SER A 353 -3.33 16.56 4.81
C SER A 353 -2.59 17.03 6.08
N ASP A 354 -3.30 17.72 6.95
CA ASP A 354 -2.91 17.81 8.36
C ASP A 354 -2.83 16.39 8.96
N LEU A 355 -2.04 16.20 10.01
CA LEU A 355 -1.79 14.88 10.60
C LEU A 355 -3.05 14.21 11.17
N ASP A 356 -4.05 15.00 11.59
CA ASP A 356 -5.35 14.55 12.10
C ASP A 356 -6.47 14.53 11.06
N ALA A 357 -6.11 14.78 9.77
CA ALA A 357 -7.04 14.78 8.64
C ALA A 357 -6.67 13.72 7.61
N TRP A 358 -7.60 13.43 6.68
CA TRP A 358 -7.41 12.53 5.55
C TRP A 358 -8.26 12.96 4.36
N PHE A 359 -7.92 12.51 3.15
CA PHE A 359 -8.64 12.85 1.93
C PHE A 359 -9.63 11.75 1.53
N ALA A 360 -10.90 12.15 1.42
CA ALA A 360 -11.97 11.28 0.95
C ALA A 360 -12.28 11.56 -0.53
N TYR A 361 -12.59 10.52 -1.30
CA TYR A 361 -12.79 10.60 -2.74
C TYR A 361 -14.15 11.17 -3.20
N PRO A 362 -15.25 11.24 -2.39
CA PRO A 362 -16.55 11.72 -2.85
C PRO A 362 -16.49 13.05 -3.59
N TYR A 363 -17.23 13.09 -4.70
CA TYR A 363 -17.39 14.28 -5.56
C TYR A 363 -18.85 14.75 -5.66
N TRP A 364 -19.81 13.91 -5.26
CA TRP A 364 -21.23 14.31 -5.14
C TRP A 364 -21.45 15.19 -3.93
N LEU A 365 -22.37 16.18 -4.09
CA LEU A 365 -22.69 17.13 -3.01
C LEU A 365 -23.85 16.67 -2.13
N ASP A 366 -24.68 15.76 -2.65
CA ASP A 366 -25.81 15.14 -1.95
C ASP A 366 -25.62 13.60 -1.99
N ASP A 367 -25.67 12.94 -0.85
CA ASP A 367 -25.53 11.48 -0.75
C ASP A 367 -26.67 10.70 -1.45
N ALA A 368 -27.80 11.36 -1.75
CA ALA A 368 -28.83 10.79 -2.62
C ALA A 368 -28.38 10.68 -4.09
N LYS A 369 -27.36 11.45 -4.49
CA LYS A 369 -26.73 11.46 -5.81
C LYS A 369 -25.45 10.62 -5.87
N ALA A 370 -25.07 9.97 -4.77
CA ALA A 370 -23.91 9.08 -4.75
C ALA A 370 -24.09 7.95 -5.78
N PRO A 371 -23.07 7.63 -6.59
CA PRO A 371 -23.15 6.53 -7.54
C PRO A 371 -23.33 5.19 -6.82
N ALA A 372 -23.97 4.22 -7.46
CA ALA A 372 -24.26 2.92 -6.87
C ALA A 372 -23.02 2.22 -6.29
N PHE A 373 -21.87 2.32 -6.98
CA PHE A 373 -20.61 1.72 -6.52
C PHE A 373 -20.07 2.33 -5.21
N ALA A 374 -20.49 3.54 -4.84
CA ALA A 374 -20.03 4.16 -3.59
C ALA A 374 -20.44 3.37 -2.34
N ARG A 375 -21.50 2.56 -2.45
CA ARG A 375 -22.01 1.71 -1.35
C ARG A 375 -21.59 0.25 -1.48
N THR A 376 -20.65 -0.06 -2.37
CA THR A 376 -20.13 -1.42 -2.58
C THR A 376 -18.64 -1.51 -2.23
N ILE A 377 -18.16 -2.75 -2.05
CA ILE A 377 -16.72 -3.03 -2.02
C ILE A 377 -16.29 -3.13 -3.48
N ASP A 378 -15.74 -2.06 -4.02
CA ASP A 378 -15.30 -2.00 -5.41
C ASP A 378 -14.08 -1.07 -5.53
N ILE A 379 -12.92 -1.63 -5.26
CA ILE A 379 -11.65 -0.91 -5.23
C ILE A 379 -11.19 -0.38 -6.59
N HIS A 380 -11.81 -0.82 -7.70
CA HIS A 380 -11.39 -0.45 -9.05
C HIS A 380 -12.21 0.68 -9.67
N ARG A 381 -13.52 0.77 -9.36
CA ARG A 381 -14.40 1.81 -9.93
C ARG A 381 -14.39 3.13 -9.18
N LYS A 382 -13.98 3.12 -7.91
CA LYS A 382 -13.88 4.35 -7.11
C LYS A 382 -12.68 5.17 -7.57
N PRO A 383 -12.84 6.46 -7.87
CA PRO A 383 -11.73 7.32 -8.28
C PRO A 383 -10.90 7.79 -7.08
N GLY A 384 -10.45 6.86 -6.27
CA GLY A 384 -9.66 7.07 -5.06
C GLY A 384 -9.80 5.94 -4.07
N TYR A 385 -9.01 5.99 -3.02
CA TYR A 385 -9.05 5.05 -1.92
C TYR A 385 -10.27 5.31 -1.02
N ASP A 386 -10.94 4.24 -0.61
CA ASP A 386 -12.12 4.32 0.26
C ASP A 386 -12.00 3.42 1.50
N PRO A 387 -11.54 3.94 2.65
CA PRO A 387 -11.44 3.17 3.88
C PRO A 387 -12.81 2.80 4.47
N LEU A 388 -13.90 3.42 4.01
CA LEU A 388 -15.25 3.04 4.42
C LEU A 388 -15.62 1.62 3.97
N GLU A 389 -14.91 1.05 3.00
CA GLU A 389 -15.03 -0.37 2.64
C GLU A 389 -14.70 -1.32 3.80
N LEU A 390 -13.97 -0.86 4.80
CA LEU A 390 -13.74 -1.60 6.05
C LEU A 390 -14.93 -1.57 7.02
N GLN A 391 -15.95 -0.75 6.75
CA GLN A 391 -17.14 -0.58 7.58
C GLN A 391 -18.34 -1.30 6.95
N LEU A 392 -19.32 -1.68 7.78
CA LEU A 392 -20.58 -2.27 7.33
C LEU A 392 -21.74 -1.35 7.68
N ASP A 393 -22.54 -0.98 6.70
CA ASP A 393 -23.81 -0.29 6.93
C ASP A 393 -24.87 -1.28 7.43
N ARG A 394 -24.96 -1.41 8.75
CA ARG A 394 -25.88 -2.34 9.42
C ARG A 394 -27.34 -2.00 9.18
N SER A 395 -27.67 -0.75 8.81
CA SER A 395 -29.05 -0.33 8.54
C SER A 395 -29.61 -0.94 7.27
N ARG A 396 -28.75 -1.44 6.38
CA ARG A 396 -29.10 -2.04 5.09
C ARG A 396 -29.13 -3.57 5.08
N LEU A 397 -28.87 -4.21 6.23
CA LEU A 397 -28.93 -5.66 6.31
C LEU A 397 -30.31 -6.20 5.89
N PRO A 398 -30.39 -7.34 5.15
CA PRO A 398 -29.32 -8.29 4.85
C PRO A 398 -28.41 -7.92 3.67
N GLN A 399 -28.62 -6.79 2.99
CA GLN A 399 -27.73 -6.34 1.93
C GLN A 399 -26.40 -5.89 2.53
N ILE A 400 -25.29 -6.39 1.99
CA ILE A 400 -23.96 -5.92 2.34
C ILE A 400 -23.74 -4.57 1.64
N ALA A 401 -23.67 -3.50 2.40
CA ALA A 401 -23.46 -2.15 1.91
C ALA A 401 -22.39 -1.42 2.74
N ILE A 402 -21.73 -0.48 2.08
CA ILE A 402 -20.72 0.40 2.68
C ILE A 402 -21.41 1.71 3.07
N PRO A 403 -21.15 2.26 4.27
CA PRO A 403 -21.64 3.58 4.66
C PRO A 403 -20.96 4.69 3.83
N LEU A 404 -21.59 5.87 3.79
CA LEU A 404 -20.98 7.07 3.18
C LEU A 404 -20.47 8.06 4.21
N ASP A 405 -20.66 7.78 5.50
CA ASP A 405 -20.26 8.65 6.59
C ASP A 405 -18.74 8.59 6.83
N THR A 406 -18.03 9.60 6.35
CA THR A 406 -16.58 9.71 6.47
C THR A 406 -16.09 9.86 7.90
N ALA A 407 -16.95 10.22 8.86
CA ALA A 407 -16.59 10.32 10.29
C ALA A 407 -16.33 8.94 10.93
N LEU A 408 -16.70 7.85 10.27
CA LEU A 408 -16.41 6.48 10.73
C LEU A 408 -14.94 6.07 10.58
N VAL A 409 -14.15 6.80 9.82
CA VAL A 409 -12.72 6.53 9.64
C VAL A 409 -11.96 7.12 10.82
N GLN A 410 -11.24 6.27 11.56
CA GLN A 410 -10.56 6.65 12.78
C GLN A 410 -9.03 6.61 12.68
N GLY A 411 -8.50 6.10 11.57
CA GLY A 411 -7.07 6.06 11.31
C GLY A 411 -6.76 6.20 9.83
N SER A 412 -5.64 6.84 9.50
CA SER A 412 -5.15 6.99 8.14
C SER A 412 -3.63 7.14 8.14
N HIS A 413 -3.03 7.16 6.94
CA HIS A 413 -1.60 7.28 6.73
C HIS A 413 -1.32 8.00 5.40
N GLY A 414 -0.07 8.32 5.11
CA GLY A 414 0.31 8.98 3.86
C GLY A 414 1.10 10.26 4.06
N ALA A 415 0.67 11.10 5.01
CA ALA A 415 1.43 12.27 5.46
C ALA A 415 2.65 11.85 6.29
N VAL A 416 3.71 12.65 6.23
CA VAL A 416 4.92 12.44 7.02
C VAL A 416 5.05 13.56 8.05
N ASP A 417 5.18 13.20 9.34
CA ASP A 417 5.43 14.18 10.38
C ASP A 417 6.89 14.67 10.34
N PRO A 418 7.15 15.96 10.02
CA PRO A 418 8.51 16.48 10.00
C PRO A 418 9.20 16.46 11.38
N ALA A 419 8.43 16.48 12.46
CA ALA A 419 8.95 16.41 13.83
C ALA A 419 9.35 14.97 14.22
N HIS A 420 8.69 13.97 13.63
CA HIS A 420 8.92 12.55 13.92
C HIS A 420 9.01 11.76 12.61
N PRO A 421 10.01 12.00 11.75
CA PRO A 421 10.09 11.40 10.41
C PRO A 421 10.33 9.88 10.42
N HIS A 422 10.69 9.32 11.58
CA HIS A 422 10.99 7.89 11.76
C HIS A 422 9.89 7.23 12.61
N GLU A 423 8.69 7.15 12.07
CA GLU A 423 7.49 6.69 12.78
C GLU A 423 7.35 5.18 12.83
N THR A 424 8.09 4.49 12.00
CA THR A 424 8.02 3.03 11.86
C THR A 424 9.38 2.40 12.21
N VAL A 425 9.48 1.10 12.07
CA VAL A 425 10.65 0.34 12.54
C VAL A 425 11.23 -0.55 11.45
N PHE A 426 12.55 -0.70 11.50
CA PHE A 426 13.30 -1.78 10.89
C PHE A 426 13.83 -2.69 11.99
N ILE A 427 13.48 -3.98 11.93
CA ILE A 427 14.00 -5.01 12.84
C ILE A 427 14.80 -6.03 12.03
N ALA A 428 15.96 -6.42 12.53
CA ALA A 428 16.74 -7.53 12.00
C ALA A 428 16.99 -8.56 13.12
N SER A 429 16.81 -9.85 12.82
CA SER A 429 17.02 -10.94 13.78
C SER A 429 18.51 -11.14 14.16
N ARG A 430 19.42 -10.42 13.53
CA ARG A 430 20.87 -10.50 13.77
C ARG A 430 21.45 -9.11 14.01
N PRO A 431 22.45 -8.95 14.88
CA PRO A 431 23.15 -7.70 15.08
C PRO A 431 24.05 -7.33 13.88
N GLY A 432 24.39 -6.05 13.75
CA GLY A 432 25.37 -5.57 12.78
C GLY A 432 24.91 -5.51 11.32
N ILE A 433 23.60 -5.60 11.05
CA ILE A 433 23.04 -5.47 9.71
C ILE A 433 23.21 -4.04 9.18
N THR A 434 23.10 -3.06 10.06
CA THR A 434 23.38 -1.65 9.77
C THR A 434 24.09 -1.00 10.95
N THR A 435 24.90 0.02 10.67
CA THR A 435 25.49 0.92 11.68
C THR A 435 24.79 2.27 11.70
N ALA A 436 23.82 2.49 10.81
CA ALA A 436 23.05 3.72 10.76
C ALA A 436 22.14 3.83 11.99
N PRO A 437 22.04 5.00 12.63
CA PRO A 437 21.14 5.22 13.77
C PRO A 437 19.65 5.22 13.38
N ALA A 438 19.35 5.44 12.11
CA ALA A 438 18.04 5.36 11.49
C ALA A 438 18.20 5.03 10.00
N LEU A 439 17.14 4.50 9.39
CA LEU A 439 17.10 4.13 7.98
C LEU A 439 16.01 4.90 7.25
N ALA A 440 16.18 5.03 5.94
CA ALA A 440 15.11 5.41 5.03
C ALA A 440 14.67 4.19 4.21
N MET A 441 13.44 4.24 3.70
CA MET A 441 12.82 3.12 2.99
C MET A 441 13.67 2.64 1.78
N HIS A 442 14.34 3.54 1.08
CA HIS A 442 15.17 3.21 -0.09
C HIS A 442 16.48 2.47 0.27
N ASP A 443 16.91 2.47 1.55
CA ASP A 443 18.11 1.75 1.99
C ASP A 443 17.90 0.23 2.03
N ILE A 444 16.64 -0.20 2.20
CA ILE A 444 16.27 -1.59 2.48
C ILE A 444 16.66 -2.53 1.35
N ALA A 445 16.39 -2.15 0.09
CA ALA A 445 16.79 -2.99 -1.06
C ALA A 445 18.30 -3.27 -1.08
N GLY A 446 19.12 -2.27 -0.73
CA GLY A 446 20.58 -2.42 -0.62
C GLY A 446 21.00 -3.35 0.53
N ILE A 447 20.31 -3.26 1.67
CA ILE A 447 20.56 -4.15 2.82
C ILE A 447 20.25 -5.60 2.44
N VAL A 448 19.08 -5.86 1.85
CA VAL A 448 18.68 -7.21 1.43
C VAL A 448 19.65 -7.77 0.38
N ALA A 449 20.07 -6.95 -0.60
CA ALA A 449 21.01 -7.38 -1.61
C ALA A 449 22.37 -7.79 -1.03
N ARG A 450 22.90 -7.04 -0.06
CA ARG A 450 24.13 -7.38 0.63
C ARG A 450 24.02 -8.71 1.40
N LEU A 451 22.93 -8.91 2.14
CA LEU A 451 22.69 -10.14 2.88
C LEU A 451 22.55 -11.36 1.97
N ALA A 452 21.93 -11.19 0.80
CA ALA A 452 21.82 -12.24 -0.19
C ALA A 452 23.16 -12.57 -0.88
N ALA A 453 24.13 -11.66 -0.85
CA ALA A 453 25.45 -11.87 -1.43
C ALA A 453 26.37 -12.73 -0.54
N GLY A 454 26.14 -12.79 0.75
CA GLY A 454 26.91 -13.56 1.74
C GLY A 454 28.07 -12.78 2.27
#